data_60cb25ff49377cbb4f9ad9e9f8de8c00
#
_entry.id   60cb25ff49377cbb4f9ad9e9f8de8c00
#
_cell.length_a   1.000
_cell.length_b   1.000
_cell.length_c   1.000
_cell.angle_alpha   90.00
_cell.angle_beta   90.00
_cell.angle_gamma   90.00
#
_symmetry.space_group_name_H-M   'P 1'
#
loop_
_entity.id
_entity.type
_entity.pdbx_description
1 polymer ?
#
loop_
_entity_poly.entity_id
_entity_poly.type
_entity_poly.pdbx_seq_one_letter_code
_entity_poly.pdbx_strand_id
1 'polypeptide(L)'
;MKAERSFFRWGDGVIYLVLVSVCALLFLLPLLQKDRPVTAQILVGGETVETIDLSAVDAPYTVQYAGCTIAVEKGSIGFASATCPDRLCVKTGMLHTAGSAAACVPNRVVITLHAEQEPYDGVAY
;
A
#
# COMPACT_ATOMS: atom_id res chain seq x y z
N MET A 1 32.61 10.73 47.99
CA MET A 1 31.31 10.48 47.47
C MET A 1 31.37 9.36 46.43
N LYS A 2 31.22 8.16 46.92
CA LYS A 2 31.29 6.95 46.09
C LYS A 2 29.88 6.43 45.90
N ALA A 3 29.34 6.61 44.74
CA ALA A 3 28.16 5.89 44.28
C ALA A 3 28.53 5.18 43.00
N GLU A 4 29.50 4.29 43.12
CA GLU A 4 29.69 3.25 42.12
C GLU A 4 28.61 2.20 42.31
N ARG A 5 27.47 2.46 41.77
CA ARG A 5 26.42 1.46 41.69
C ARG A 5 26.62 0.72 40.40
N SER A 6 27.34 -0.35 40.44
CA SER A 6 27.35 -1.36 39.40
C SER A 6 25.99 -2.03 39.37
N PHE A 7 25.01 -1.30 38.82
CA PHE A 7 23.66 -1.79 38.56
C PHE A 7 23.60 -2.70 37.34
N PHE A 8 24.74 -2.96 36.76
CA PHE A 8 24.82 -3.89 35.63
C PHE A 8 24.92 -5.32 36.19
N ARG A 9 23.82 -5.81 36.71
CA ARG A 9 23.66 -7.24 37.02
C ARG A 9 23.48 -7.98 35.71
N TRP A 10 24.11 -9.13 35.60
CA TRP A 10 24.06 -9.98 34.41
C TRP A 10 22.61 -10.22 33.89
N GLY A 11 21.62 -10.23 34.78
CA GLY A 11 20.23 -10.27 34.44
C GLY A 11 19.72 -9.08 33.62
N ASP A 12 20.25 -7.88 33.88
CA ASP A 12 19.89 -6.66 33.13
C ASP A 12 20.38 -6.73 31.68
N GLY A 13 21.57 -7.27 31.46
CA GLY A 13 22.14 -7.50 30.15
C GLY A 13 21.29 -8.48 29.32
N VAL A 14 20.78 -9.53 29.95
CA VAL A 14 19.92 -10.51 29.31
C VAL A 14 18.56 -9.89 28.91
N ILE A 15 17.96 -9.12 29.81
CA ILE A 15 16.69 -8.41 29.54
C ILE A 15 16.86 -7.42 28.38
N TYR A 16 17.96 -6.66 28.38
CA TYR A 16 18.24 -5.70 27.32
C TYR A 16 18.45 -6.40 25.96
N LEU A 17 19.19 -7.51 25.95
CA LEU A 17 19.42 -8.32 24.75
C LEU A 17 18.14 -8.90 24.20
N VAL A 18 17.25 -9.42 25.07
CA VAL A 18 15.92 -9.92 24.67
C VAL A 18 15.08 -8.79 24.09
N LEU A 19 15.07 -7.62 24.72
CA LEU A 19 14.28 -6.49 24.29
C LEU A 19 14.73 -5.96 22.93
N VAL A 20 16.05 -5.83 22.73
CA VAL A 20 16.65 -5.46 21.44
C VAL A 20 16.33 -6.51 20.36
N SER A 21 16.42 -7.80 20.70
CA SER A 21 16.12 -8.90 19.79
C SER A 21 14.64 -8.86 19.35
N VAL A 22 13.72 -8.64 20.27
CA VAL A 22 12.28 -8.52 19.97
C VAL A 22 12.01 -7.30 19.10
N CYS A 23 12.61 -6.15 19.42
CA CYS A 23 12.47 -4.94 18.60
C CYS A 23 13.03 -5.14 17.18
N ALA A 24 14.19 -5.78 17.07
CA ALA A 24 14.78 -6.10 15.76
C ALA A 24 13.90 -7.06 14.97
N LEU A 25 13.34 -8.08 15.63
CA LEU A 25 12.42 -9.03 15.00
C LEU A 25 11.16 -8.33 14.51
N LEU A 26 10.53 -7.49 15.33
CA LEU A 26 9.34 -6.72 14.96
C LEU A 26 9.62 -5.73 13.82
N PHE A 27 10.83 -5.22 13.74
CA PHE A 27 11.24 -4.31 12.67
C PHE A 27 11.54 -5.06 11.35
N LEU A 28 12.09 -6.28 11.45
CA LEU A 28 12.37 -7.11 10.28
C LEU A 28 11.12 -7.77 9.69
N LEU A 29 10.12 -8.10 10.51
CA LEU A 29 8.90 -8.74 10.03
C LEU A 29 8.22 -8.01 8.86
N PRO A 30 8.00 -6.69 8.88
CA PRO A 30 7.40 -5.98 7.75
C PRO A 30 8.32 -5.93 6.53
N LEU A 31 9.65 -6.00 6.71
CA LEU A 31 10.60 -6.04 5.59
C LEU A 31 10.62 -7.40 4.87
N LEU A 32 10.26 -8.47 5.59
CA LEU A 32 10.12 -9.80 5.01
C LEU A 32 8.73 -10.05 4.40
N GLN A 33 7.74 -9.23 4.74
CA GLN A 33 6.42 -9.26 4.11
C GLN A 33 6.46 -8.56 2.75
N LYS A 34 7.31 -9.08 1.90
CA LYS A 34 7.42 -8.65 0.51
C LYS A 34 6.22 -9.19 -0.25
N ASP A 35 5.48 -8.26 -0.83
CA ASP A 35 4.48 -8.50 -1.85
C ASP A 35 3.32 -9.43 -1.44
N ARG A 36 2.42 -8.91 -0.60
CA ARG A 36 1.07 -9.46 -0.59
C ARG A 36 0.46 -9.18 -1.96
N PRO A 37 -0.10 -10.18 -2.63
CA PRO A 37 -0.80 -9.94 -3.88
C PRO A 37 -1.88 -8.88 -3.64
N VAL A 38 -1.82 -7.84 -4.42
CA VAL A 38 -2.74 -6.71 -4.34
C VAL A 38 -3.52 -6.65 -5.62
N THR A 39 -4.83 -6.65 -5.49
CA THR A 39 -5.75 -6.51 -6.61
C THR A 39 -6.23 -5.08 -6.70
N ALA A 40 -6.08 -4.47 -7.87
CA ALA A 40 -6.58 -3.15 -8.16
C ALA A 40 -7.97 -3.23 -8.82
N GLN A 41 -8.90 -2.45 -8.33
CA GLN A 41 -10.20 -2.26 -8.94
C GLN A 41 -10.30 -0.84 -9.50
N ILE A 42 -10.68 -0.74 -10.76
CA ILE A 42 -10.93 0.53 -11.43
C ILE A 42 -12.43 0.72 -11.52
N LEU A 43 -12.92 1.78 -10.90
CA LEU A 43 -14.32 2.17 -10.93
C LEU A 43 -14.50 3.41 -11.80
N VAL A 44 -15.46 3.38 -12.67
CA VAL A 44 -15.87 4.53 -13.49
C VAL A 44 -17.36 4.79 -13.27
N GLY A 45 -17.68 5.98 -12.79
CA GLY A 45 -19.07 6.33 -12.50
C GLY A 45 -19.69 5.54 -11.33
N GLY A 46 -18.87 4.93 -10.46
CA GLY A 46 -19.32 4.11 -9.34
C GLY A 46 -19.47 2.61 -9.66
N GLU A 47 -19.23 2.22 -10.90
CA GLU A 47 -19.24 0.81 -11.31
C GLU A 47 -17.82 0.31 -11.55
N THR A 48 -17.53 -0.91 -11.07
CA THR A 48 -16.24 -1.56 -11.32
C THR A 48 -16.17 -1.99 -12.78
N VAL A 49 -15.31 -1.36 -13.56
CA VAL A 49 -15.10 -1.67 -14.98
C VAL A 49 -14.01 -2.68 -15.21
N GLU A 50 -13.00 -2.69 -14.36
CA GLU A 50 -11.87 -3.61 -14.49
C GLU A 50 -11.30 -3.96 -13.12
N THR A 51 -10.89 -5.21 -13.00
CA THR A 51 -10.15 -5.73 -11.83
C THR A 51 -8.83 -6.30 -12.32
N ILE A 52 -7.73 -5.80 -11.80
CA ILE A 52 -6.37 -6.15 -12.23
C ILE A 52 -5.63 -6.73 -11.05
N ASP A 53 -5.07 -7.93 -11.22
CA ASP A 53 -4.14 -8.50 -10.28
C ASP A 53 -2.74 -7.94 -10.54
N LEU A 54 -2.28 -7.06 -9.66
CA LEU A 54 -0.98 -6.39 -9.80
C LEU A 54 0.20 -7.34 -9.63
N SER A 55 -0.02 -8.49 -9.01
CA SER A 55 1.03 -9.51 -8.87
C SER A 55 1.29 -10.26 -10.17
N ALA A 56 0.28 -10.36 -11.04
CA ALA A 56 0.34 -11.05 -12.32
C ALA A 56 0.83 -10.15 -13.48
N VAL A 57 1.09 -8.87 -13.21
CA VAL A 57 1.60 -7.93 -14.23
C VAL A 57 3.07 -8.19 -14.50
N ASP A 58 3.39 -8.64 -15.71
CA ASP A 58 4.77 -8.92 -16.13
C ASP A 58 5.48 -7.68 -16.70
N ALA A 59 4.73 -6.81 -17.39
CA ALA A 59 5.27 -5.61 -18.02
C ALA A 59 4.37 -4.41 -17.76
N PRO A 60 4.93 -3.21 -17.58
CA PRO A 60 4.14 -2.00 -17.39
C PRO A 60 3.30 -1.69 -18.63
N TYR A 61 2.06 -1.32 -18.43
CA TYR A 61 1.17 -0.88 -19.49
C TYR A 61 0.25 0.25 -19.00
N THR A 62 -0.44 0.88 -19.92
CA THR A 62 -1.38 1.97 -19.61
C THR A 62 -2.75 1.67 -20.16
N VAL A 63 -3.78 2.02 -19.40
CA VAL A 63 -5.18 1.99 -19.80
C VAL A 63 -5.80 3.36 -19.72
N GLN A 64 -6.80 3.64 -20.55
CA GLN A 64 -7.46 4.94 -20.57
C GLN A 64 -8.95 4.78 -20.27
N TYR A 65 -9.41 5.55 -19.31
CA TYR A 65 -10.82 5.63 -18.93
C TYR A 65 -11.23 7.08 -18.70
N ALA A 66 -12.33 7.50 -19.32
CA ALA A 66 -12.96 8.79 -19.07
C ALA A 66 -11.98 10.01 -19.04
N GLY A 67 -10.99 10.02 -19.94
CA GLY A 67 -10.00 11.10 -20.01
C GLY A 67 -8.85 11.00 -19.00
N CYS A 68 -8.78 9.92 -18.24
CA CYS A 68 -7.64 9.59 -17.39
C CYS A 68 -6.80 8.49 -18.01
N THR A 69 -5.49 8.63 -17.96
CA THR A 69 -4.55 7.56 -18.29
C THR A 69 -4.04 6.95 -17.00
N ILE A 70 -4.24 5.66 -16.84
CA ILE A 70 -3.84 4.89 -15.67
C ILE A 70 -2.62 4.06 -16.05
N ALA A 71 -1.54 4.20 -15.32
CA ALA A 71 -0.35 3.38 -15.46
C ALA A 71 -0.45 2.19 -14.51
N VAL A 72 -0.24 1.00 -15.05
CA VAL A 72 -0.22 -0.26 -14.31
C VAL A 72 1.16 -0.84 -14.39
N GLU A 73 1.74 -1.08 -13.24
CA GLU A 73 3.06 -1.70 -13.08
C GLU A 73 2.97 -2.89 -12.14
N LYS A 74 4.01 -3.69 -12.10
CA LYS A 74 4.07 -4.82 -11.18
C LYS A 74 4.00 -4.35 -9.73
N GLY A 75 2.92 -4.70 -9.05
CA GLY A 75 2.69 -4.34 -7.65
C GLY A 75 2.25 -2.90 -7.40
N SER A 76 2.02 -2.09 -8.45
CA SER A 76 1.58 -0.70 -8.31
C SER A 76 0.67 -0.24 -9.44
N ILE A 77 -0.18 0.73 -9.14
CA ILE A 77 -1.09 1.35 -10.10
C ILE A 77 -1.29 2.82 -9.74
N GLY A 78 -1.47 3.66 -10.72
CA GLY A 78 -1.72 5.08 -10.48
C GLY A 78 -2.13 5.84 -11.72
N PHE A 79 -2.51 7.10 -11.54
CA PHE A 79 -2.82 7.98 -12.64
C PHE A 79 -1.53 8.53 -13.28
N ALA A 80 -1.29 8.21 -14.53
CA ALA A 80 -0.19 8.77 -15.31
C ALA A 80 -0.53 10.18 -15.83
N SER A 81 -1.76 10.38 -16.29
CA SER A 81 -2.25 11.69 -16.70
C SER A 81 -3.76 11.77 -16.52
N ALA A 82 -4.26 12.97 -16.38
CA ALA A 82 -5.70 13.23 -16.28
C ALA A 82 -6.02 14.62 -16.84
N THR A 83 -7.22 14.78 -17.34
CA THR A 83 -7.72 16.05 -17.87
C THR A 83 -8.24 17.00 -16.79
N CYS A 84 -8.20 16.59 -15.51
CA CYS A 84 -8.64 17.44 -14.41
C CYS A 84 -7.70 18.65 -14.22
N PRO A 85 -8.23 19.84 -13.95
CA PRO A 85 -7.43 21.08 -13.84
C PRO A 85 -6.44 21.04 -12.69
N ASP A 86 -6.77 20.42 -11.59
CA ASP A 86 -5.93 20.37 -10.38
C ASP A 86 -4.89 19.26 -10.41
N ARG A 87 -5.05 18.25 -11.24
CA ARG A 87 -4.17 17.07 -11.38
C ARG A 87 -3.84 16.41 -10.03
N LEU A 88 -4.75 16.46 -9.07
CA LEU A 88 -4.56 15.87 -7.75
C LEU A 88 -4.44 14.35 -7.83
N CYS A 89 -5.20 13.72 -8.72
CA CYS A 89 -5.11 12.30 -8.99
C CYS A 89 -3.71 11.88 -9.46
N VAL A 90 -3.08 12.65 -10.33
CA VAL A 90 -1.70 12.41 -10.79
C VAL A 90 -0.69 12.67 -9.68
N LYS A 91 -0.91 13.69 -8.86
CA LYS A 91 -0.05 14.03 -7.72
C LYS A 91 -0.07 12.99 -6.62
N THR A 92 -1.12 12.20 -6.51
CA THR A 92 -1.21 11.07 -5.56
C THR A 92 -0.12 10.03 -5.83
N GLY A 93 0.35 9.93 -7.09
CA GLY A 93 1.40 9.00 -7.48
C GLY A 93 0.92 7.56 -7.61
N MET A 94 1.88 6.64 -7.60
CA MET A 94 1.61 5.20 -7.71
C MET A 94 1.18 4.61 -6.37
N LEU A 95 0.09 3.87 -6.39
CA LEU A 95 -0.42 3.14 -5.23
C LEU A 95 0.14 1.70 -5.23
N HIS A 96 0.63 1.26 -4.10
CA HIS A 96 1.24 -0.06 -3.94
C HIS A 96 0.83 -0.77 -2.64
N THR A 97 0.03 -0.12 -1.81
CA THR A 97 -0.40 -0.67 -0.53
C THR A 97 -1.88 -1.01 -0.57
N ALA A 98 -2.25 -2.20 -0.10
CA ALA A 98 -3.65 -2.58 0.06
C ALA A 98 -4.39 -1.59 0.99
N GLY A 99 -5.61 -1.26 0.64
CA GLY A 99 -6.40 -0.22 1.31
C GLY A 99 -6.15 1.20 0.80
N SER A 100 -5.20 1.40 -0.11
CA SER A 100 -4.99 2.70 -0.76
C SER A 100 -6.03 2.94 -1.86
N ALA A 101 -6.38 4.19 -2.05
CA ALA A 101 -7.28 4.61 -3.12
C ALA A 101 -6.85 5.96 -3.70
N ALA A 102 -7.11 6.15 -4.98
CA ALA A 102 -6.97 7.43 -5.67
C ALA A 102 -8.21 7.69 -6.51
N ALA A 103 -8.64 8.92 -6.55
CA ALA A 103 -9.85 9.30 -7.27
C ALA A 103 -9.62 10.54 -8.13
N CYS A 104 -10.14 10.50 -9.34
CA CYS A 104 -10.29 11.65 -10.21
C CYS A 104 -11.76 12.06 -10.22
N VAL A 105 -12.12 12.99 -9.35
CA VAL A 105 -13.51 13.39 -9.12
C VAL A 105 -14.18 13.97 -10.37
N PRO A 106 -13.55 14.86 -11.16
CA PRO A 106 -14.17 15.39 -12.37
C PRO A 106 -14.52 14.32 -13.39
N ASN A 107 -13.68 13.30 -13.52
CA ASN A 107 -13.85 12.21 -14.45
C ASN A 107 -14.57 10.99 -13.86
N ARG A 108 -14.88 11.03 -12.56
CA ARG A 108 -15.53 9.93 -11.82
C ARG A 108 -14.78 8.59 -11.93
N VAL A 109 -13.46 8.64 -11.98
CA VAL A 109 -12.60 7.46 -12.00
C VAL A 109 -11.99 7.27 -10.63
N VAL A 110 -12.13 6.08 -10.09
CA VAL A 110 -11.57 5.71 -8.78
C VAL A 110 -10.74 4.44 -8.93
N ILE A 111 -9.57 4.42 -8.35
CA ILE A 111 -8.72 3.24 -8.25
C ILE A 111 -8.67 2.86 -6.78
N THR A 112 -8.99 1.62 -6.48
CA THR A 112 -8.90 1.06 -5.12
C THR A 112 -8.05 -0.19 -5.12
N LEU A 113 -7.21 -0.35 -4.11
CA LEU A 113 -6.36 -1.52 -3.91
C LEU A 113 -6.89 -2.37 -2.76
N HIS A 114 -7.10 -3.64 -3.03
CA HIS A 114 -7.53 -4.62 -2.05
C HIS A 114 -6.47 -5.73 -1.90
N ALA A 115 -6.32 -6.25 -0.69
CA ALA A 115 -5.56 -7.48 -0.49
C ALA A 115 -6.37 -8.67 -1.00
N GLU A 116 -5.74 -9.62 -1.68
CA GLU A 116 -6.41 -10.74 -2.36
C GLU A 116 -7.24 -11.67 -1.46
N GLN A 117 -7.19 -11.52 -0.15
CA GLN A 117 -7.82 -12.46 0.79
C GLN A 117 -9.09 -11.96 1.48
N GLU A 118 -9.66 -10.86 1.05
CA GLU A 118 -10.96 -10.44 1.58
C GLU A 118 -11.99 -10.43 0.44
N PRO A 119 -12.84 -11.47 0.34
CA PRO A 119 -14.12 -11.27 -0.30
C PRO A 119 -14.84 -10.23 0.55
N TYR A 120 -14.86 -9.01 0.09
CA TYR A 120 -15.59 -7.94 0.75
C TYR A 120 -17.09 -8.20 0.61
N ASP A 121 -17.58 -9.05 1.46
CA ASP A 121 -19.00 -9.30 1.67
C ASP A 121 -19.49 -8.32 2.74
N GLY A 122 -19.95 -7.19 2.31
CA GLY A 122 -20.61 -6.29 3.21
C GLY A 122 -20.24 -4.82 3.03
N VAL A 123 -20.90 -4.16 2.10
CA VAL A 123 -21.08 -2.72 2.16
C VAL A 123 -22.07 -2.45 3.29
N ALA A 124 -21.58 -2.10 4.45
CA ALA A 124 -22.41 -1.47 5.47
C ALA A 124 -22.61 -0.01 5.04
N TYR A 125 -23.82 0.32 4.70
CA TYR A 125 -24.24 1.70 4.48
C TYR A 125 -24.47 2.40 5.83
#